data_7f8b58a7554788527f7f2246a8a8cf6f
#
_entry.id   7f8b58a7554788527f7f2246a8a8cf6f
#
_cell.length_a   1.000
_cell.length_b   1.000
_cell.length_c   1.000
_cell.angle_alpha   90.00
_cell.angle_beta   90.00
_cell.angle_gamma   90.00
#
_symmetry.space_group_name_H-M   'P 1'
#
loop_
_entity.id
_entity.type
_entity.pdbx_description
1 polymer ?
#
loop_
_entity_poly.entity_id
_entity_poly.type
_entity_poly.pdbx_seq_one_letter_code
_entity_poly.pdbx_strand_id
1 'polypeptide(L)'
;LDEARKLIETALRLAPGDPFITDSLAWVEYRAGNAARALELLASAFAVRKDADIAAHYGEVLWSAGARDRARAIWREGLRSNADNETLRETLKRLGVQP
;
A
#
# COMPACT_ATOMS: atom_id res chain seq x y z
N LEU A 1 -17.39 -2.16 4.72
CA LEU A 1 -16.03 -2.68 4.96
C LEU A 1 -16.01 -4.19 5.16
N ASP A 2 -16.97 -4.74 5.90
CA ASP A 2 -16.99 -6.19 6.18
C ASP A 2 -17.20 -7.03 4.93
N GLU A 3 -18.07 -6.60 4.02
CA GLU A 3 -18.27 -7.30 2.75
C GLU A 3 -17.02 -7.24 1.89
N ALA A 4 -16.39 -6.06 1.80
CA ALA A 4 -15.16 -5.90 1.05
C ALA A 4 -14.06 -6.79 1.61
N ARG A 5 -13.93 -6.82 2.94
CA ARG A 5 -12.94 -7.67 3.61
C ARG A 5 -13.17 -9.15 3.28
N LYS A 6 -14.42 -9.61 3.36
CA LYS A 6 -14.75 -11.02 3.07
C LYS A 6 -14.42 -11.40 1.64
N LEU A 7 -14.75 -10.54 0.68
CA LEU A 7 -14.46 -10.79 -0.73
C LEU A 7 -12.96 -10.86 -0.98
N ILE A 8 -12.21 -9.95 -0.40
CA ILE A 8 -10.75 -9.91 -0.58
C ILE A 8 -10.09 -11.09 0.12
N GLU A 9 -10.54 -11.45 1.32
CA GLU A 9 -10.01 -12.61 2.02
C GLU A 9 -10.27 -13.91 1.24
N THR A 10 -11.44 -14.02 0.60
CA THR A 10 -11.75 -15.16 -0.28
C THR A 10 -10.78 -15.18 -1.46
N ALA A 11 -10.55 -14.04 -2.11
CA ALA A 11 -9.61 -13.94 -3.22
C ALA A 11 -8.20 -14.32 -2.79
N LEU A 12 -7.79 -13.90 -1.59
CA LEU A 12 -6.47 -14.20 -1.06
C LEU A 12 -6.30 -15.71 -0.78
N ARG A 13 -7.35 -16.37 -0.33
CA ARG A 13 -7.30 -17.83 -0.15
C ARG A 13 -7.11 -18.58 -1.48
N LEU A 14 -7.64 -18.03 -2.57
CA LEU A 14 -7.49 -18.61 -3.90
C LEU A 14 -6.13 -18.27 -4.53
N ALA A 15 -5.53 -17.16 -4.16
CA ALA A 15 -4.23 -16.72 -4.67
C ALA A 15 -3.38 -16.13 -3.54
N PRO A 16 -2.91 -16.96 -2.61
CA PRO A 16 -2.31 -16.46 -1.34
C PRO A 16 -1.01 -15.70 -1.51
N GLY A 17 -0.34 -15.85 -2.64
CA GLY A 17 0.90 -15.12 -2.90
C GLY A 17 0.71 -13.86 -3.74
N ASP A 18 -0.51 -13.49 -4.07
CA ASP A 18 -0.75 -12.34 -4.94
C ASP A 18 -0.57 -11.02 -4.17
N PRO A 19 0.46 -10.21 -4.51
CA PRO A 19 0.72 -8.97 -3.79
C PRO A 19 -0.37 -7.91 -3.98
N PHE A 20 -1.07 -7.93 -5.12
CA PHE A 20 -2.12 -6.93 -5.36
C PHE A 20 -3.37 -7.22 -4.53
N ILE A 21 -3.69 -8.49 -4.33
CA ILE A 21 -4.80 -8.87 -3.44
C ILE A 21 -4.44 -8.54 -1.99
N THR A 22 -3.21 -8.82 -1.58
CA THR A 22 -2.71 -8.46 -0.25
C THR A 22 -2.77 -6.94 -0.03
N ASP A 23 -2.37 -6.16 -1.03
CA ASP A 23 -2.47 -4.70 -0.99
C ASP A 23 -3.93 -4.25 -0.81
N SER A 24 -4.87 -4.87 -1.53
CA SER A 24 -6.29 -4.54 -1.41
C SER A 24 -6.81 -4.82 0.00
N LEU A 25 -6.43 -5.94 0.60
CA LEU A 25 -6.79 -6.25 1.98
C LEU A 25 -6.20 -5.22 2.95
N ALA A 26 -4.94 -4.86 2.73
CA ALA A 26 -4.28 -3.85 3.55
C ALA A 26 -5.03 -2.52 3.53
N TRP A 27 -5.51 -2.11 2.36
CA TRP A 27 -6.24 -0.85 2.22
C TRP A 27 -7.57 -0.90 2.97
N VAL A 28 -8.28 -2.02 2.91
CA VAL A 28 -9.50 -2.24 3.70
C VAL A 28 -9.20 -2.16 5.20
N GLU A 29 -8.13 -2.79 5.64
CA GLU A 29 -7.74 -2.75 7.06
C GLU A 29 -7.37 -1.33 7.50
N TYR A 30 -6.65 -0.60 6.67
CA TYR A 30 -6.30 0.79 6.98
C TYR A 30 -7.55 1.65 7.14
N ARG A 31 -8.51 1.53 6.24
CA ARG A 31 -9.76 2.28 6.30
C ARG A 31 -10.63 1.87 7.46
N ALA A 32 -10.47 0.66 7.97
CA ALA A 32 -11.16 0.18 9.16
C ALA A 32 -10.49 0.62 10.47
N GLY A 33 -9.37 1.34 10.39
CA GLY A 33 -8.64 1.80 11.57
C GLY A 33 -7.54 0.84 12.03
N ASN A 34 -7.25 -0.20 11.27
CA ASN A 34 -6.25 -1.22 11.62
C ASN A 34 -4.92 -0.95 10.91
N ALA A 35 -4.31 0.20 11.21
CA ALA A 35 -3.08 0.64 10.54
C ALA A 35 -1.91 -0.34 10.74
N ALA A 36 -1.76 -0.92 11.93
CA ALA A 36 -0.68 -1.88 12.20
C ALA A 36 -0.81 -3.12 11.29
N ARG A 37 -2.02 -3.65 11.17
CA ARG A 37 -2.30 -4.78 10.29
C ARG A 37 -2.04 -4.43 8.83
N ALA A 38 -2.45 -3.23 8.42
CA ALA A 38 -2.22 -2.75 7.06
C ALA A 38 -0.73 -2.67 6.75
N LEU A 39 0.09 -2.18 7.69
CA LEU A 39 1.53 -2.09 7.49
C LEU A 39 2.18 -3.46 7.32
N GLU A 40 1.75 -4.46 8.09
CA GLU A 40 2.27 -5.83 7.93
C GLU A 40 1.95 -6.38 6.54
N LEU A 41 0.72 -6.19 6.10
CA LEU A 41 0.28 -6.67 4.79
C LEU A 41 1.01 -5.95 3.66
N LEU A 42 1.17 -4.63 3.76
CA LEU A 42 1.85 -3.86 2.73
C LEU A 42 3.34 -4.16 2.66
N ALA A 43 4.00 -4.36 3.80
CA ALA A 43 5.39 -4.77 3.81
C ALA A 43 5.58 -6.12 3.11
N SER A 44 4.68 -7.06 3.36
CA SER A 44 4.69 -8.37 2.71
C SER A 44 4.46 -8.25 1.20
N ALA A 45 3.45 -7.48 0.79
CA ALA A 45 3.13 -7.30 -0.62
C ALA A 45 4.29 -6.64 -1.38
N PHE A 46 4.86 -5.59 -0.78
CA PHE A 46 5.97 -4.85 -1.41
C PHE A 46 7.24 -5.69 -1.50
N ALA A 47 7.47 -6.58 -0.54
CA ALA A 47 8.60 -7.51 -0.59
C ALA A 47 8.48 -8.47 -1.77
N VAL A 48 7.26 -8.89 -2.12
CA VAL A 48 7.01 -9.75 -3.28
C VAL A 48 7.19 -8.98 -4.58
N ARG A 49 6.67 -7.76 -4.64
CA ARG A 49 6.73 -6.94 -5.84
C ARG A 49 6.80 -5.45 -5.48
N LYS A 50 7.87 -4.80 -5.89
CA LYS A 50 8.07 -3.37 -5.66
C LYS A 50 7.33 -2.54 -6.70
N ASP A 51 6.01 -2.68 -6.67
CA ASP A 51 5.09 -2.05 -7.60
C ASP A 51 4.74 -0.63 -7.14
N ALA A 52 4.55 0.29 -8.08
CA ALA A 52 4.28 1.68 -7.76
C ALA A 52 2.92 1.90 -7.06
N ASP A 53 1.88 1.12 -7.40
CA ASP A 53 0.60 1.21 -6.71
C ASP A 53 0.72 0.75 -5.26
N ILE A 54 1.44 -0.35 -5.03
CA ILE A 54 1.67 -0.86 -3.68
C ILE A 54 2.50 0.15 -2.88
N ALA A 55 3.52 0.75 -3.52
CA ALA A 55 4.34 1.79 -2.89
C ALA A 55 3.50 3.00 -2.48
N ALA A 56 2.53 3.40 -3.33
CA ALA A 56 1.65 4.52 -3.02
C ALA A 56 0.89 4.27 -1.72
N HIS A 57 0.27 3.12 -1.59
CA HIS A 57 -0.50 2.75 -0.40
C HIS A 57 0.39 2.57 0.83
N TYR A 58 1.49 1.84 0.67
CA TYR A 58 2.42 1.57 1.77
C TYR A 58 3.01 2.88 2.32
N GLY A 59 3.45 3.74 1.44
CA GLY A 59 3.97 5.04 1.83
C GLY A 59 2.93 5.90 2.55
N GLU A 60 1.69 5.87 2.08
CA GLU A 60 0.63 6.65 2.70
C GLU A 60 0.33 6.18 4.13
N VAL A 61 0.27 4.88 4.36
CA VAL A 61 0.02 4.34 5.70
C VAL A 61 1.20 4.65 6.63
N LEU A 62 2.44 4.52 6.13
CA LEU A 62 3.63 4.90 6.88
C LEU A 62 3.62 6.39 7.25
N TRP A 63 3.27 7.24 6.29
CA TRP A 63 3.18 8.69 6.49
C TRP A 63 2.17 9.03 7.58
N SER A 64 0.99 8.44 7.52
CA SER A 64 -0.07 8.60 8.52
C SER A 64 0.38 8.16 9.91
N ALA A 65 1.21 7.11 9.97
CA ALA A 65 1.72 6.58 11.24
C ALA A 65 2.90 7.38 11.80
N GLY A 66 3.33 8.43 11.09
CA GLY A 66 4.45 9.27 11.52
C GLY A 66 5.82 8.80 11.04
N ALA A 67 5.90 7.67 10.32
CA ALA A 67 7.16 7.15 9.79
C ALA A 67 7.49 7.81 8.44
N ARG A 68 7.71 9.11 8.46
CA ARG A 68 7.78 9.92 7.23
C ARG A 68 9.02 9.66 6.38
N ASP A 69 10.16 9.44 7.00
CA ASP A 69 11.39 9.14 6.24
C ASP A 69 11.28 7.81 5.51
N ARG A 70 10.70 6.80 6.18
CA ARG A 70 10.46 5.51 5.58
C ARG A 70 9.43 5.61 4.44
N ALA A 71 8.38 6.40 4.64
CA ALA A 71 7.39 6.64 3.59
C ALA A 71 8.05 7.20 2.33
N ARG A 72 8.90 8.20 2.49
CA ARG A 72 9.64 8.78 1.35
C ARG A 72 10.50 7.74 0.65
N ALA A 73 11.19 6.90 1.41
CA ALA A 73 12.03 5.85 0.83
C ALA A 73 11.20 4.87 -0.01
N ILE A 74 10.04 4.45 0.49
CA ILE A 74 9.13 3.56 -0.23
C ILE A 74 8.62 4.23 -1.51
N TRP A 75 8.20 5.48 -1.42
CA TRP A 75 7.73 6.22 -2.59
C TRP A 75 8.83 6.39 -3.66
N ARG A 76 10.08 6.63 -3.24
CA ARG A 76 11.19 6.69 -4.20
C ARG A 76 11.39 5.37 -4.94
N GLU A 77 11.27 4.25 -4.24
CA GLU A 77 11.33 2.95 -4.88
C GLU A 77 10.18 2.76 -5.88
N GLY A 78 8.97 3.19 -5.50
CA GLY A 78 7.83 3.15 -6.41
C GLY A 78 8.04 3.98 -7.66
N LEU A 79 8.60 5.17 -7.52
CA LEU A 79 8.91 6.04 -8.67
C LEU A 79 9.97 5.42 -9.57
N ARG A 80 10.94 4.70 -9.03
CA ARG A 80 11.91 3.96 -9.83
C ARG A 80 11.25 2.84 -10.63
N SER A 81 10.22 2.22 -10.07
CA SER A 81 9.47 1.18 -10.77
C SER A 81 8.63 1.76 -11.90
N ASN A 82 7.93 2.87 -11.64
CA ASN A 82 7.12 3.56 -12.63
C ASN A 82 6.90 5.01 -12.22
N ALA A 83 7.73 5.91 -12.77
CA ALA A 83 7.68 7.33 -12.45
C ALA A 83 6.35 8.00 -12.84
N ASP A 84 5.63 7.43 -13.80
CA ASP A 84 4.38 7.98 -14.31
C ASP A 84 3.14 7.35 -13.69
N ASN A 85 3.30 6.50 -12.68
CA ASN A 85 2.17 5.84 -12.04
C ASN A 85 1.21 6.88 -11.47
N GLU A 86 -0.04 6.82 -11.91
CA GLU A 86 -1.05 7.81 -11.57
C GLU A 86 -1.40 7.79 -10.08
N THR A 87 -1.60 6.62 -9.51
CA THR A 87 -1.95 6.47 -8.08
C THR A 87 -0.86 7.07 -7.19
N LEU A 88 0.41 6.77 -7.51
CA LEU A 88 1.53 7.28 -6.74
C LEU A 88 1.65 8.80 -6.87
N ARG A 89 1.55 9.32 -8.08
CA ARG A 89 1.62 10.75 -8.32
C ARG A 89 0.49 11.52 -7.62
N GLU A 90 -0.71 11.00 -7.67
CA GLU A 90 -1.85 11.60 -6.98
C GLU A 90 -1.68 11.58 -5.46
N THR A 91 -1.16 10.49 -4.93
CA THR A 91 -0.89 10.37 -3.49
C THR A 91 0.11 11.42 -3.05
N LEU A 92 1.22 11.56 -3.78
CA LEU A 92 2.26 12.54 -3.46
C LEU A 92 1.73 13.97 -3.56
N LYS A 93 0.93 14.24 -4.58
CA LYS A 93 0.32 15.56 -4.77
C LYS A 93 -0.64 15.90 -3.63
N ARG A 94 -1.50 14.96 -3.27
CA ARG A 94 -2.50 15.15 -2.22
C ARG A 94 -1.84 15.39 -0.86
N LEU A 95 -0.75 14.69 -0.59
CA LEU A 95 -0.03 14.84 0.68
C LEU A 95 1.01 15.96 0.66
N GLY A 96 1.26 16.57 -0.51
CA GLY A 96 2.20 17.66 -0.64
C GLY A 96 3.65 17.23 -0.45
N VAL A 97 4.02 16.03 -0.92
CA VAL A 97 5.34 15.45 -0.68
C VAL A 97 6.12 15.30 -1.98
N GLN A 98 7.40 15.65 -1.93
CA GLN A 98 8.39 15.32 -2.95
C GLN A 98 9.42 14.41 -2.28
N PRO A 99 9.36 13.12 -2.54
CA PRO A 99 10.24 12.16 -1.86
C PRO A 99 11.69 12.20 -2.30
#